data_2c8dede1b2a7be32140d3562c9e02429
#
_entry.id   2c8dede1b2a7be32140d3562c9e02429
#
_cell.length_a   1.000
_cell.length_b   1.000
_cell.length_c   1.000
_cell.angle_alpha   90.00
_cell.angle_beta   90.00
_cell.angle_gamma   90.00
#
_symmetry.space_group_name_H-M   'P 1'
#
loop_
_entity.id
_entity.type
_entity.pdbx_description
1 polymer ?
#
loop_
_entity_poly.entity_id
_entity_poly.type
_entity_poly.pdbx_seq_one_letter_code
_entity_poly.pdbx_strand_id
1 'polypeptide(L)'
;MKKSLPYIRPATDSELVYTDGELMEQAVETFERGEYAQAIGLLIDALNEDFREKYGNANGTSFKIPHGSIVVNIDITADSLKISADFLKLPQKGRVAMLRQIAEMNINNLMLARFVKNGDFLQMEYKCPLSDTHPHKIHAVIHNICAIGDKYDDEFCTRFNAQRCYTPRVQPFTPEEVDHAYDGLQIIGSLALMATEEYLRQRRYIYAWTIIRGAIYQFCFFANPQGQLINDIEKALESMQDERPLEELVARGTAFLKNLLDISQKDLAADLYSVEMMVSMKIHTTLQEVQEDFEDLHEGITQAMQERDYDQVVTRLYYSFYQLLAENNIPLLLEFLIVSALQKSADKPMKEAAEILKEAIDKIMEGDINIPDDDTEDDDTEDDDTEDDDDVTDEDEDEEALAAAHANVVEAHQRLSQAMSTDEIVAMQKLMDEALKAGNVAEYMRLATELQMRMINSLGS
;
A
#
# COMPACT_ATOMS: atom_id res chain seq x y z
N MET A 1 -7.27 -11.14 24.73
CA MET A 1 -7.65 -11.87 23.50
C MET A 1 -7.12 -13.29 23.60
N LYS A 2 -7.82 -14.32 23.12
CA LYS A 2 -7.30 -15.70 23.18
C LYS A 2 -6.53 -16.12 21.94
N LYS A 3 -6.92 -15.57 20.79
CA LYS A 3 -6.33 -15.80 19.48
C LYS A 3 -6.07 -14.46 18.80
N SER A 4 -5.11 -14.41 17.88
CA SER A 4 -4.89 -13.28 16.96
C SER A 4 -6.11 -13.04 16.07
N LEU A 5 -6.15 -11.89 15.40
CA LEU A 5 -7.17 -11.62 14.38
C LEU A 5 -6.88 -12.43 13.12
N PRO A 6 -7.92 -12.81 12.34
CA PRO A 6 -7.74 -13.51 11.09
C PRO A 6 -7.09 -12.60 10.04
N TYR A 7 -6.40 -13.20 9.10
CA TYR A 7 -5.92 -12.54 7.89
C TYR A 7 -7.04 -12.51 6.85
N ILE A 8 -7.26 -11.36 6.22
CA ILE A 8 -8.14 -11.22 5.06
C ILE A 8 -7.26 -10.87 3.87
N ARG A 9 -7.33 -11.67 2.82
CA ARG A 9 -6.59 -11.39 1.58
C ARG A 9 -7.10 -10.10 0.93
N PRO A 10 -6.28 -9.39 0.14
CA PRO A 10 -6.74 -8.28 -0.68
C PRO A 10 -7.92 -8.69 -1.57
N ALA A 11 -8.89 -7.80 -1.71
CA ALA A 11 -10.09 -8.04 -2.53
C ALA A 11 -9.77 -8.00 -4.02
N THR A 12 -8.75 -7.24 -4.40
CA THR A 12 -8.26 -7.13 -5.78
C THR A 12 -6.75 -7.28 -5.79
N ASP A 13 -6.19 -7.73 -6.92
CA ASP A 13 -4.78 -7.59 -7.21
C ASP A 13 -4.53 -6.11 -7.52
N SER A 14 -4.07 -5.36 -6.54
CA SER A 14 -3.74 -3.94 -6.74
C SER A 14 -2.54 -3.83 -7.68
N GLU A 15 -2.70 -3.10 -8.79
CA GLU A 15 -1.55 -2.66 -9.57
C GLU A 15 -0.67 -1.79 -8.66
N LEU A 16 0.54 -2.27 -8.38
CA LEU A 16 1.52 -1.51 -7.62
C LEU A 16 2.02 -0.35 -8.49
N VAL A 17 1.61 0.86 -8.15
CA VAL A 17 2.18 2.06 -8.74
C VAL A 17 3.44 2.43 -7.96
N TYR A 18 4.59 2.26 -8.57
CA TYR A 18 5.88 2.63 -8.00
C TYR A 18 6.73 3.39 -9.01
N THR A 19 7.71 4.11 -8.53
CA THR A 19 8.67 4.83 -9.36
C THR A 19 9.89 3.96 -9.57
N ASP A 20 10.28 3.74 -10.84
CA ASP A 20 11.50 3.00 -11.16
C ASP A 20 12.74 3.81 -10.72
N GLY A 21 13.47 3.27 -9.72
CA GLY A 21 14.63 3.92 -9.14
C GLY A 21 15.80 4.03 -10.12
N GLU A 22 16.00 3.05 -10.99
CA GLU A 22 17.10 3.05 -11.96
C GLU A 22 16.86 4.11 -13.05
N LEU A 23 15.64 4.19 -13.58
CA LEU A 23 15.27 5.24 -14.52
C LEU A 23 15.30 6.63 -13.85
N MET A 24 14.97 6.73 -12.58
CA MET A 24 15.09 7.97 -11.82
C MET A 24 16.56 8.43 -11.70
N GLU A 25 17.49 7.52 -11.39
CA GLU A 25 18.92 7.82 -11.36
C GLU A 25 19.45 8.25 -12.72
N GLN A 26 19.06 7.55 -13.80
CA GLN A 26 19.40 7.95 -15.16
C GLN A 26 18.86 9.34 -15.53
N ALA A 27 17.66 9.68 -15.04
CA ALA A 27 17.09 11.03 -15.21
C ALA A 27 17.95 12.08 -14.49
N VAL A 28 18.43 11.81 -13.28
CA VAL A 28 19.32 12.71 -12.51
C VAL A 28 20.64 12.91 -13.24
N GLU A 29 21.31 11.83 -13.67
CA GLU A 29 22.55 11.94 -14.43
C GLU A 29 22.38 12.72 -15.73
N THR A 30 21.25 12.53 -16.43
CA THR A 30 20.92 13.23 -17.67
C THR A 30 20.68 14.73 -17.41
N PHE A 31 20.03 15.06 -16.30
CA PHE A 31 19.87 16.44 -15.83
C PHE A 31 21.22 17.10 -15.55
N GLU A 32 22.14 16.42 -14.86
CA GLU A 32 23.48 16.93 -14.55
C GLU A 32 24.33 17.20 -15.79
N ARG A 33 24.10 16.45 -16.88
CA ARG A 33 24.70 16.72 -18.20
C ARG A 33 24.12 17.93 -18.92
N GLY A 34 23.05 18.55 -18.38
CA GLY A 34 22.35 19.70 -18.98
C GLY A 34 21.31 19.30 -20.05
N GLU A 35 20.98 18.01 -20.18
CA GLU A 35 20.02 17.47 -21.14
C GLU A 35 18.59 17.47 -20.53
N TYR A 36 18.13 18.65 -20.10
CA TYR A 36 16.96 18.82 -19.23
C TYR A 36 15.67 18.22 -19.77
N ALA A 37 15.38 18.41 -21.07
CA ALA A 37 14.15 17.87 -21.69
C ALA A 37 14.16 16.33 -21.74
N GLN A 38 15.33 15.73 -21.95
CA GLN A 38 15.50 14.29 -21.91
C GLN A 38 15.36 13.74 -20.49
N ALA A 39 15.93 14.44 -19.50
CA ALA A 39 15.79 14.10 -18.09
C ALA A 39 14.32 14.07 -17.64
N ILE A 40 13.50 15.04 -18.07
CA ILE A 40 12.06 15.04 -17.81
C ILE A 40 11.39 13.83 -18.48
N GLY A 41 11.81 13.49 -19.70
CA GLY A 41 11.31 12.31 -20.38
C GLY A 41 11.61 11.02 -19.60
N LEU A 42 12.84 10.83 -19.13
CA LEU A 42 13.22 9.68 -18.30
C LEU A 42 12.47 9.65 -16.97
N LEU A 43 12.21 10.80 -16.35
CA LEU A 43 11.35 10.88 -15.17
C LEU A 43 9.93 10.36 -15.47
N ILE A 44 9.36 10.69 -16.62
CA ILE A 44 8.02 10.19 -17.00
C ILE A 44 8.04 8.68 -17.21
N ASP A 45 9.11 8.14 -17.83
CA ASP A 45 9.29 6.70 -17.99
C ASP A 45 9.50 6.02 -16.62
N ALA A 46 10.20 6.66 -15.68
CA ALA A 46 10.36 6.17 -14.32
C ALA A 46 9.03 6.07 -13.55
N LEU A 47 8.06 6.92 -13.87
CA LEU A 47 6.71 6.81 -13.31
C LEU A 47 5.91 5.66 -13.94
N ASN A 48 6.05 5.45 -15.24
CA ASN A 48 5.50 4.31 -15.98
C ASN A 48 6.02 4.37 -17.43
N GLU A 49 6.58 3.26 -17.92
CA GLU A 49 7.17 3.16 -19.25
C GLU A 49 6.19 3.49 -20.39
N ASP A 50 4.90 3.18 -20.21
CA ASP A 50 3.85 3.40 -21.22
C ASP A 50 3.39 4.86 -21.30
N PHE A 51 3.71 5.72 -20.32
CA PHE A 51 3.12 7.06 -20.25
C PHE A 51 3.52 7.96 -21.41
N ARG A 52 4.71 7.80 -21.97
CA ARG A 52 5.13 8.57 -23.15
C ARG A 52 4.29 8.24 -24.36
N GLU A 53 4.06 6.96 -24.60
CA GLU A 53 3.29 6.51 -25.76
C GLU A 53 1.80 6.82 -25.59
N LYS A 54 1.27 6.51 -24.41
CA LYS A 54 -0.18 6.59 -24.12
C LYS A 54 -0.67 8.03 -23.98
N TYR A 55 0.13 8.91 -23.37
CA TYR A 55 -0.30 10.26 -22.98
C TYR A 55 0.55 11.41 -23.54
N GLY A 56 1.66 11.10 -24.23
CA GLY A 56 2.55 12.09 -24.82
C GLY A 56 2.11 12.54 -26.21
N ASN A 57 2.53 13.75 -26.59
CA ASN A 57 2.43 14.18 -27.98
C ASN A 57 3.58 13.58 -28.82
N ALA A 58 3.47 13.63 -30.14
CA ALA A 58 4.45 13.06 -31.07
C ALA A 58 5.89 13.59 -30.90
N ASN A 59 6.06 14.75 -30.28
CA ASN A 59 7.37 15.38 -30.06
C ASN A 59 7.92 15.11 -28.65
N GLY A 60 7.19 14.44 -27.75
CA GLY A 60 7.59 14.22 -26.36
C GLY A 60 7.71 15.50 -25.53
N THR A 61 6.99 16.55 -25.89
CA THR A 61 7.07 17.87 -25.23
C THR A 61 5.81 18.25 -24.46
N SER A 62 4.73 17.47 -24.57
CA SER A 62 3.49 17.69 -23.83
C SER A 62 2.85 16.36 -23.48
N PHE A 63 2.41 16.23 -22.22
CA PHE A 63 1.81 15.03 -21.67
C PHE A 63 0.52 15.38 -20.94
N LYS A 64 -0.48 14.50 -21.00
CA LYS A 64 -1.76 14.64 -20.29
C LYS A 64 -2.08 13.34 -19.57
N ILE A 65 -1.58 13.20 -18.36
CA ILE A 65 -1.61 11.95 -17.60
C ILE A 65 -2.73 12.02 -16.56
N PRO A 66 -3.71 11.09 -16.60
CA PRO A 66 -4.73 11.00 -15.54
C PRO A 66 -4.13 10.59 -14.20
N HIS A 67 -4.69 11.13 -13.13
CA HIS A 67 -4.45 10.71 -11.77
C HIS A 67 -5.71 10.94 -10.94
N GLY A 68 -6.39 9.84 -10.55
CA GLY A 68 -7.63 9.95 -9.80
C GLY A 68 -8.63 10.88 -10.49
N SER A 69 -9.03 11.91 -9.77
CA SER A 69 -10.02 12.90 -10.21
C SER A 69 -9.47 14.08 -11.02
N ILE A 70 -8.17 14.10 -11.32
CA ILE A 70 -7.52 15.17 -12.08
C ILE A 70 -6.73 14.65 -13.29
N VAL A 71 -6.35 15.57 -14.19
CA VAL A 71 -5.39 15.30 -15.28
C VAL A 71 -4.22 16.23 -15.12
N VAL A 72 -3.02 15.65 -14.95
CA VAL A 72 -1.75 16.39 -14.86
C VAL A 72 -1.26 16.67 -16.27
N ASN A 73 -1.15 17.95 -16.62
CA ASN A 73 -0.58 18.41 -17.89
C ASN A 73 0.88 18.83 -17.64
N ILE A 74 1.79 18.28 -18.42
CA ILE A 74 3.22 18.61 -18.40
C ILE A 74 3.59 19.17 -19.76
N ASP A 75 4.00 20.43 -19.83
CA ASP A 75 4.39 21.11 -21.06
C ASP A 75 5.85 21.58 -20.98
N ILE A 76 6.67 21.08 -21.91
CA ILE A 76 8.10 21.40 -22.05
C ILE A 76 8.27 22.36 -23.22
N THR A 77 8.82 23.54 -22.97
CA THR A 77 9.20 24.48 -24.01
C THR A 77 10.72 24.52 -24.17
N ALA A 78 11.26 25.38 -25.04
CA ALA A 78 12.70 25.51 -25.22
C ALA A 78 13.46 25.99 -23.96
N ASP A 79 12.79 26.69 -23.05
CA ASP A 79 13.39 27.36 -21.90
C ASP A 79 12.72 27.07 -20.54
N SER A 80 11.54 26.45 -20.55
CA SER A 80 10.77 26.25 -19.31
C SER A 80 9.93 24.97 -19.31
N LEU A 81 9.68 24.47 -18.11
CA LEU A 81 8.69 23.44 -17.80
C LEU A 81 7.48 24.11 -17.15
N LYS A 82 6.29 23.68 -17.56
CA LYS A 82 5.01 23.95 -16.89
C LYS A 82 4.32 22.65 -16.53
N ILE A 83 3.91 22.51 -15.26
CA ILE A 83 3.06 21.43 -14.76
C ILE A 83 1.77 22.08 -14.30
N SER A 84 0.63 21.54 -14.72
CA SER A 84 -0.66 22.08 -14.32
C SER A 84 -1.74 21.00 -14.28
N ALA A 85 -2.72 21.17 -13.39
CA ALA A 85 -3.90 20.34 -13.30
C ALA A 85 -5.14 21.19 -13.08
N ASP A 86 -6.16 21.02 -13.93
CA ASP A 86 -7.46 21.62 -13.72
C ASP A 86 -8.14 20.91 -12.55
N PHE A 87 -8.41 21.67 -11.48
CA PHE A 87 -8.94 21.11 -10.25
C PHE A 87 -10.48 21.14 -10.26
N LEU A 88 -11.07 22.31 -10.08
CA LEU A 88 -12.52 22.45 -9.95
C LEU A 88 -13.04 23.70 -10.66
N LYS A 89 -14.28 23.65 -11.10
CA LYS A 89 -15.05 24.80 -11.51
C LYS A 89 -15.71 25.45 -10.29
N LEU A 90 -15.55 26.76 -10.15
CA LEU A 90 -16.08 27.53 -9.04
C LEU A 90 -17.62 27.51 -9.05
N PRO A 91 -18.26 27.33 -7.88
CA PRO A 91 -19.71 27.34 -7.75
C PRO A 91 -20.27 28.72 -8.01
N GLN A 92 -21.55 28.81 -8.33
CA GLN A 92 -22.23 30.10 -8.50
C GLN A 92 -22.44 30.85 -7.15
N LYS A 93 -22.60 30.09 -6.05
CA LYS A 93 -22.75 30.61 -4.68
C LYS A 93 -21.64 30.05 -3.79
N GLY A 94 -21.25 30.78 -2.75
CA GLY A 94 -20.22 30.31 -1.81
C GLY A 94 -18.78 30.51 -2.27
N ARG A 95 -18.50 31.12 -3.41
CA ARG A 95 -17.15 31.34 -3.98
C ARG A 95 -16.14 31.92 -2.99
N VAL A 96 -16.58 32.88 -2.15
CA VAL A 96 -15.64 33.53 -1.21
C VAL A 96 -15.15 32.57 -0.14
N ALA A 97 -16.05 31.72 0.40
CA ALA A 97 -15.66 30.72 1.40
C ALA A 97 -14.71 29.69 0.81
N MET A 98 -15.01 29.16 -0.39
CA MET A 98 -14.14 28.26 -1.12
C MET A 98 -12.77 28.89 -1.42
N LEU A 99 -12.72 30.13 -1.93
CA LEU A 99 -11.47 30.80 -2.26
C LEU A 99 -10.62 31.14 -1.01
N ARG A 100 -11.21 31.32 0.16
CA ARG A 100 -10.45 31.45 1.42
C ARG A 100 -9.76 30.14 1.77
N GLN A 101 -10.45 29.02 1.70
CA GLN A 101 -9.84 27.72 1.95
C GLN A 101 -8.73 27.43 0.93
N ILE A 102 -8.93 27.73 -0.36
CA ILE A 102 -7.89 27.64 -1.40
C ILE A 102 -6.68 28.52 -1.08
N ALA A 103 -6.87 29.73 -0.55
CA ALA A 103 -5.78 30.60 -0.14
C ALA A 103 -4.98 30.02 1.05
N GLU A 104 -5.66 29.38 1.99
CA GLU A 104 -5.02 28.65 3.10
C GLU A 104 -4.23 27.43 2.57
N MET A 105 -4.79 26.67 1.63
CA MET A 105 -4.10 25.54 1.01
C MET A 105 -2.84 25.96 0.23
N ASN A 106 -2.82 27.13 -0.38
CA ASN A 106 -1.61 27.67 -1.02
C ASN A 106 -0.47 27.95 -0.03
N ILE A 107 -0.76 28.05 1.25
CA ILE A 107 0.23 28.30 2.29
C ILE A 107 0.63 27.00 2.99
N ASN A 108 -0.34 26.13 3.28
CA ASN A 108 -0.16 25.01 4.19
C ASN A 108 0.01 23.67 3.48
N ASN A 109 -0.58 23.48 2.29
CA ASN A 109 -0.67 22.17 1.64
C ASN A 109 0.17 22.07 0.37
N LEU A 110 0.22 23.12 -0.45
CA LEU A 110 1.04 23.14 -1.67
C LEU A 110 2.45 23.64 -1.36
N MET A 111 3.46 22.86 -1.76
CA MET A 111 4.87 23.20 -1.53
C MET A 111 5.38 24.23 -2.55
N LEU A 112 5.46 23.85 -3.82
CA LEU A 112 5.99 24.69 -4.91
C LEU A 112 4.92 25.08 -5.92
N ALA A 113 3.92 24.24 -6.11
CA ALA A 113 2.75 24.56 -6.93
C ALA A 113 1.84 25.60 -6.24
N ARG A 114 0.95 26.20 -6.99
CA ARG A 114 -0.04 27.15 -6.47
C ARG A 114 -1.39 26.95 -7.15
N PHE A 115 -2.45 27.11 -6.40
CA PHE A 115 -3.77 27.31 -6.99
C PHE A 115 -3.85 28.67 -7.64
N VAL A 116 -4.20 28.68 -8.91
CA VAL A 116 -4.47 29.89 -9.69
C VAL A 116 -5.90 29.87 -10.18
N LYS A 117 -6.52 31.07 -10.21
CA LYS A 117 -7.87 31.23 -10.75
C LYS A 117 -7.77 31.60 -12.23
N ASN A 118 -8.32 30.76 -13.10
CA ASN A 118 -8.42 31.00 -14.53
C ASN A 118 -9.90 31.08 -14.96
N GLY A 119 -10.44 32.28 -15.09
CA GLY A 119 -11.87 32.48 -15.32
C GLY A 119 -12.72 31.94 -14.17
N ASP A 120 -13.57 30.96 -14.43
CA ASP A 120 -14.39 30.26 -13.45
C ASP A 120 -13.76 28.93 -12.97
N PHE A 121 -12.51 28.65 -13.35
CA PHE A 121 -11.81 27.44 -12.99
C PHE A 121 -10.71 27.71 -11.96
N LEU A 122 -10.47 26.75 -11.11
CA LEU A 122 -9.28 26.64 -10.28
C LEU A 122 -8.35 25.64 -10.90
N GLN A 123 -7.08 25.99 -11.01
CA GLN A 123 -6.01 25.16 -11.56
C GLN A 123 -4.85 25.15 -10.58
N MET A 124 -4.24 24.02 -10.36
CA MET A 124 -2.91 23.95 -9.73
C MET A 124 -1.85 24.17 -10.81
N GLU A 125 -0.86 24.99 -10.55
CA GLU A 125 0.18 25.32 -11.52
C GLU A 125 1.55 25.43 -10.85
N TYR A 126 2.54 24.85 -11.51
CA TYR A 126 3.97 25.05 -11.24
C TYR A 126 4.68 25.37 -12.56
N LYS A 127 5.63 26.32 -12.51
CA LYS A 127 6.44 26.71 -13.66
C LYS A 127 7.85 27.04 -13.22
N CYS A 128 8.86 26.54 -13.96
CA CYS A 128 10.27 26.85 -13.73
C CYS A 128 11.07 26.85 -15.03
N PRO A 129 12.29 27.46 -15.05
CA PRO A 129 13.26 27.26 -16.12
C PRO A 129 13.66 25.79 -16.24
N LEU A 130 14.07 25.32 -17.43
CA LEU A 130 14.54 23.94 -17.62
C LEU A 130 15.76 23.61 -16.74
N SER A 131 16.66 24.56 -16.50
CA SER A 131 17.81 24.37 -15.62
C SER A 131 17.44 24.13 -14.14
N ASP A 132 16.17 24.29 -13.79
CA ASP A 132 15.65 24.13 -12.43
C ASP A 132 14.70 22.91 -12.31
N THR A 133 14.78 21.96 -13.26
CA THR A 133 13.93 20.77 -13.35
C THR A 133 14.60 19.51 -12.81
N HIS A 134 15.30 19.59 -11.69
CA HIS A 134 15.89 18.40 -11.06
C HIS A 134 14.83 17.30 -10.88
N PRO A 135 15.06 16.04 -11.32
CA PRO A 135 14.03 14.99 -11.37
C PRO A 135 13.29 14.76 -10.05
N HIS A 136 14.00 14.64 -8.93
CA HIS A 136 13.36 14.47 -7.61
C HIS A 136 12.46 15.66 -7.24
N LYS A 137 12.85 16.88 -7.57
CA LYS A 137 12.03 18.07 -7.34
C LYS A 137 10.75 18.04 -8.18
N ILE A 138 10.87 17.68 -9.46
CA ILE A 138 9.70 17.59 -10.35
C ILE A 138 8.79 16.45 -9.93
N HIS A 139 9.33 15.29 -9.54
CA HIS A 139 8.58 14.20 -8.94
C HIS A 139 7.79 14.67 -7.71
N ALA A 140 8.44 15.37 -6.77
CA ALA A 140 7.79 15.89 -5.57
C ALA A 140 6.66 16.89 -5.90
N VAL A 141 6.84 17.74 -6.92
CA VAL A 141 5.79 18.67 -7.40
C VAL A 141 4.61 17.89 -7.97
N ILE A 142 4.85 16.90 -8.81
CA ILE A 142 3.79 16.05 -9.40
C ILE A 142 3.04 15.34 -8.29
N HIS A 143 3.75 14.68 -7.38
CA HIS A 143 3.16 13.97 -6.24
C HIS A 143 2.28 14.92 -5.38
N ASN A 144 2.77 16.10 -5.05
CA ASN A 144 2.02 17.08 -4.26
C ASN A 144 0.76 17.58 -4.98
N ILE A 145 0.81 17.84 -6.30
CA ILE A 145 -0.37 18.19 -7.12
C ILE A 145 -1.37 17.04 -7.13
N CYS A 146 -0.92 15.80 -7.32
CA CYS A 146 -1.75 14.61 -7.34
C CYS A 146 -2.46 14.39 -6.00
N ALA A 147 -1.70 14.39 -4.91
CA ALA A 147 -2.23 14.19 -3.55
C ALA A 147 -3.28 15.24 -3.16
N ILE A 148 -3.02 16.51 -3.48
CA ILE A 148 -3.95 17.59 -3.16
C ILE A 148 -5.19 17.54 -4.05
N GLY A 149 -5.01 17.24 -5.35
CA GLY A 149 -6.10 17.19 -6.32
C GLY A 149 -7.12 16.11 -5.98
N ASP A 150 -6.64 14.92 -5.66
CA ASP A 150 -7.49 13.76 -5.37
C ASP A 150 -8.12 13.83 -3.97
N LYS A 151 -7.36 14.30 -2.96
CA LYS A 151 -7.83 14.37 -1.57
C LYS A 151 -8.98 15.38 -1.36
N TYR A 152 -8.94 16.53 -2.04
CA TYR A 152 -9.83 17.65 -1.69
C TYR A 152 -10.98 17.90 -2.66
N ASP A 153 -11.02 17.25 -3.81
CA ASP A 153 -12.08 17.50 -4.80
C ASP A 153 -13.47 17.07 -4.30
N ASP A 154 -13.58 15.92 -3.64
CA ASP A 154 -14.82 15.41 -3.06
C ASP A 154 -15.36 16.34 -1.96
N GLU A 155 -14.48 16.79 -1.05
CA GLU A 155 -14.85 17.72 0.00
C GLU A 155 -15.38 19.03 -0.59
N PHE A 156 -14.70 19.58 -1.59
CA PHE A 156 -15.10 20.83 -2.22
C PHE A 156 -16.39 20.69 -3.05
N CYS A 157 -16.58 19.56 -3.72
CA CYS A 157 -17.83 19.28 -4.42
C CYS A 157 -19.01 19.19 -3.46
N THR A 158 -18.85 18.49 -2.35
CA THR A 158 -19.89 18.30 -1.33
C THR A 158 -20.17 19.59 -0.57
N ARG A 159 -19.14 20.24 -0.06
CA ARG A 159 -19.26 21.39 0.85
C ARG A 159 -19.63 22.68 0.15
N PHE A 160 -19.12 22.92 -1.05
CA PHE A 160 -19.30 24.17 -1.79
C PHE A 160 -20.14 24.02 -3.06
N ASN A 161 -20.55 22.79 -3.40
CA ASN A 161 -21.23 22.48 -4.66
C ASN A 161 -20.40 22.92 -5.87
N ALA A 162 -19.07 22.71 -5.77
CA ALA A 162 -18.14 22.85 -6.89
C ALA A 162 -18.34 21.72 -7.90
N GLN A 163 -17.80 21.85 -9.10
CA GLN A 163 -17.89 20.83 -10.14
C GLN A 163 -16.48 20.39 -10.54
N ARG A 164 -16.27 19.08 -10.68
CA ARG A 164 -15.02 18.55 -11.21
C ARG A 164 -14.80 19.00 -12.65
N CYS A 165 -13.54 19.23 -12.99
CA CYS A 165 -13.12 19.51 -14.37
C CYS A 165 -12.90 18.23 -15.17
N TYR A 166 -12.63 17.13 -14.49
CA TYR A 166 -12.41 15.81 -15.06
C TYR A 166 -13.29 14.77 -14.34
N THR A 167 -13.84 13.84 -15.08
CA THR A 167 -14.53 12.68 -14.50
C THR A 167 -13.58 11.51 -14.54
N PRO A 168 -13.17 10.95 -13.36
CA PRO A 168 -12.23 9.85 -13.32
C PRO A 168 -12.77 8.61 -14.03
N ARG A 169 -11.88 7.87 -14.64
CA ARG A 169 -12.17 6.54 -15.18
C ARG A 169 -12.04 5.54 -14.06
N VAL A 170 -13.13 5.29 -13.39
CA VAL A 170 -13.17 4.31 -12.31
C VAL A 170 -13.54 2.94 -12.84
N GLN A 171 -12.92 1.92 -12.29
CA GLN A 171 -13.27 0.51 -12.48
C GLN A 171 -13.86 0.00 -11.17
N PRO A 172 -15.21 -0.03 -11.02
CA PRO A 172 -15.84 -0.55 -9.81
C PRO A 172 -15.42 -1.99 -9.54
N PHE A 173 -15.32 -2.36 -8.29
CA PHE A 173 -15.13 -3.74 -7.89
C PHE A 173 -16.29 -4.61 -8.37
N THR A 174 -16.01 -5.86 -8.70
CA THR A 174 -17.03 -6.87 -9.00
C THR A 174 -17.89 -7.13 -7.77
N PRO A 175 -19.12 -7.68 -7.93
CA PRO A 175 -19.95 -8.06 -6.79
C PRO A 175 -19.24 -8.99 -5.80
N GLU A 176 -18.44 -9.94 -6.29
CA GLU A 176 -17.66 -10.87 -5.49
C GLU A 176 -16.56 -10.18 -4.67
N GLU A 177 -15.87 -9.21 -5.25
CA GLU A 177 -14.85 -8.40 -4.56
C GLU A 177 -15.49 -7.50 -3.49
N VAL A 178 -16.66 -6.93 -3.79
CA VAL A 178 -17.44 -6.14 -2.81
C VAL A 178 -17.91 -7.02 -1.66
N ASP A 179 -18.46 -8.22 -1.95
CA ASP A 179 -18.90 -9.18 -0.94
C ASP A 179 -17.73 -9.56 -0.03
N HIS A 180 -16.56 -9.87 -0.62
CA HIS A 180 -15.36 -10.22 0.13
C HIS A 180 -14.88 -9.06 1.03
N ALA A 181 -14.83 -7.84 0.51
CA ALA A 181 -14.42 -6.66 1.28
C ALA A 181 -15.41 -6.36 2.42
N TYR A 182 -16.72 -6.48 2.15
CA TYR A 182 -17.76 -6.26 3.15
C TYR A 182 -17.73 -7.32 4.26
N ASP A 183 -17.64 -8.59 3.92
CA ASP A 183 -17.58 -9.69 4.88
C ASP A 183 -16.29 -9.59 5.72
N GLY A 184 -15.16 -9.30 5.08
CA GLY A 184 -13.90 -9.05 5.75
C GLY A 184 -14.00 -7.92 6.77
N LEU A 185 -14.62 -6.79 6.42
CA LEU A 185 -14.86 -5.66 7.32
C LEU A 185 -15.71 -6.09 8.52
N GLN A 186 -16.83 -6.83 8.28
CA GLN A 186 -17.71 -7.28 9.36
C GLN A 186 -17.00 -8.22 10.33
N ILE A 187 -16.17 -9.14 9.82
CA ILE A 187 -15.40 -10.08 10.63
C ILE A 187 -14.36 -9.33 11.47
N ILE A 188 -13.45 -8.60 10.82
CA ILE A 188 -12.33 -7.92 11.50
C ILE A 188 -12.83 -6.86 12.48
N GLY A 189 -13.78 -6.04 12.06
CA GLY A 189 -14.30 -4.96 12.90
C GLY A 189 -15.03 -5.49 14.14
N SER A 190 -15.84 -6.56 14.00
CA SER A 190 -16.53 -7.18 15.12
C SER A 190 -15.55 -7.80 16.11
N LEU A 191 -14.53 -8.54 15.64
CA LEU A 191 -13.52 -9.15 16.49
C LEU A 191 -12.66 -8.09 17.19
N ALA A 192 -12.28 -7.02 16.49
CA ALA A 192 -11.55 -5.89 17.07
C ALA A 192 -12.35 -5.18 18.16
N LEU A 193 -13.66 -4.95 17.97
CA LEU A 193 -14.53 -4.40 19.00
C LEU A 193 -14.64 -5.31 20.22
N MET A 194 -14.79 -6.62 20.02
CA MET A 194 -14.80 -7.59 21.14
C MET A 194 -13.49 -7.58 21.93
N ALA A 195 -12.35 -7.57 21.22
CA ALA A 195 -11.03 -7.48 21.84
C ALA A 195 -10.86 -6.15 22.61
N THR A 196 -11.30 -5.05 22.03
CA THR A 196 -11.30 -3.72 22.65
C THR A 196 -12.07 -3.71 23.95
N GLU A 197 -13.28 -4.24 23.99
CA GLU A 197 -14.08 -4.34 25.22
C GLU A 197 -13.39 -5.16 26.30
N GLU A 198 -12.71 -6.25 25.94
CA GLU A 198 -11.93 -7.07 26.86
C GLU A 198 -10.76 -6.27 27.45
N TYR A 199 -9.97 -5.57 26.61
CA TYR A 199 -8.86 -4.75 27.08
C TYR A 199 -9.31 -3.56 27.92
N LEU A 200 -10.44 -2.91 27.59
CA LEU A 200 -11.02 -1.83 28.40
C LEU A 200 -11.46 -2.33 29.80
N ARG A 201 -12.04 -3.52 29.90
CA ARG A 201 -12.39 -4.15 31.20
C ARG A 201 -11.15 -4.36 32.06
N GLN A 202 -10.00 -4.65 31.44
CA GLN A 202 -8.71 -4.82 32.11
C GLN A 202 -7.94 -3.51 32.29
N ARG A 203 -8.47 -2.37 31.85
CA ARG A 203 -7.82 -1.06 31.81
C ARG A 203 -6.53 -1.02 31.00
N ARG A 204 -6.41 -1.89 30.00
CA ARG A 204 -5.28 -1.98 29.06
C ARG A 204 -5.56 -1.11 27.83
N TYR A 205 -5.62 0.21 28.02
CA TYR A 205 -6.06 1.15 26.98
C TYR A 205 -5.16 1.15 25.75
N ILE A 206 -3.85 0.95 25.92
CA ILE A 206 -2.90 0.92 24.78
C ILE A 206 -3.20 -0.25 23.84
N TYR A 207 -3.57 -1.41 24.38
CA TYR A 207 -3.93 -2.58 23.55
C TYR A 207 -5.25 -2.36 22.82
N ALA A 208 -6.21 -1.72 23.49
CA ALA A 208 -7.46 -1.34 22.86
C ALA A 208 -7.23 -0.33 21.72
N TRP A 209 -6.32 0.62 21.92
CA TRP A 209 -5.95 1.61 20.92
C TRP A 209 -5.25 0.98 19.72
N THR A 210 -4.25 0.09 19.95
CA THR A 210 -3.52 -0.57 18.87
C THR A 210 -4.41 -1.51 18.06
N ILE A 211 -5.29 -2.29 18.73
CA ILE A 211 -6.14 -3.24 18.00
C ILE A 211 -7.20 -2.56 17.11
N ILE A 212 -7.78 -1.43 17.57
CA ILE A 212 -8.72 -0.66 16.74
C ILE A 212 -8.01 -0.09 15.51
N ARG A 213 -6.87 0.55 15.70
CA ARG A 213 -6.11 1.13 14.58
C ARG A 213 -5.62 0.05 13.64
N GLY A 214 -5.11 -1.07 14.17
CA GLY A 214 -4.69 -2.21 13.37
C GLY A 214 -5.82 -2.76 12.51
N ALA A 215 -7.03 -2.88 13.04
CA ALA A 215 -8.19 -3.34 12.28
C ALA A 215 -8.60 -2.35 11.17
N ILE A 216 -8.50 -1.04 11.40
CA ILE A 216 -8.76 -0.02 10.39
C ILE A 216 -7.70 -0.08 9.28
N TYR A 217 -6.40 -0.22 9.62
CA TYR A 217 -5.34 -0.38 8.62
C TYR A 217 -5.43 -1.71 7.87
N GLN A 218 -5.85 -2.80 8.53
CA GLN A 218 -6.11 -4.05 7.84
C GLN A 218 -7.25 -3.88 6.83
N PHE A 219 -8.33 -3.15 7.18
CA PHE A 219 -9.39 -2.82 6.23
C PHE A 219 -8.85 -2.03 5.03
N CYS A 220 -8.01 -1.03 5.25
CA CYS A 220 -7.34 -0.31 4.15
C CYS A 220 -6.49 -1.24 3.28
N PHE A 221 -5.80 -2.20 3.88
CA PHE A 221 -4.95 -3.15 3.17
C PHE A 221 -5.76 -4.08 2.26
N PHE A 222 -6.84 -4.71 2.75
CA PHE A 222 -7.55 -5.69 1.93
C PHE A 222 -8.65 -5.10 1.05
N ALA A 223 -9.26 -3.99 1.42
CA ALA A 223 -10.36 -3.37 0.68
C ALA A 223 -9.91 -2.20 -0.21
N ASN A 224 -8.76 -1.56 0.09
CA ASN A 224 -8.22 -0.40 -0.62
C ASN A 224 -9.31 0.65 -0.96
N PRO A 225 -10.08 1.14 0.04
CA PRO A 225 -11.19 2.06 -0.19
C PRO A 225 -10.72 3.37 -0.80
N GLN A 226 -11.57 4.00 -1.58
CA GLN A 226 -11.31 5.23 -2.30
C GLN A 226 -12.30 6.33 -1.89
N GLY A 227 -12.22 7.48 -2.54
CA GLY A 227 -13.22 8.55 -2.45
C GLY A 227 -13.40 9.12 -1.04
N GLN A 228 -14.66 9.30 -0.63
CA GLN A 228 -14.96 9.90 0.67
C GLN A 228 -14.59 8.97 1.84
N LEU A 229 -14.68 7.66 1.67
CA LEU A 229 -14.43 6.70 2.74
C LEU A 229 -12.97 6.72 3.20
N ILE A 230 -11.99 6.76 2.28
CA ILE A 230 -10.58 6.85 2.66
C ILE A 230 -10.28 8.17 3.39
N ASN A 231 -10.87 9.29 2.95
CA ASN A 231 -10.73 10.58 3.63
C ASN A 231 -11.29 10.55 5.06
N ASP A 232 -12.40 9.86 5.29
CA ASP A 232 -13.01 9.73 6.62
C ASP A 232 -12.18 8.80 7.52
N ILE A 233 -11.58 7.74 6.95
CA ILE A 233 -10.63 6.87 7.64
C ILE A 233 -9.38 7.65 8.06
N GLU A 234 -8.77 8.42 7.17
CA GLU A 234 -7.60 9.23 7.49
C GLU A 234 -7.88 10.21 8.64
N LYS A 235 -8.99 10.95 8.57
CA LYS A 235 -9.42 11.87 9.64
C LYS A 235 -9.64 11.15 10.98
N ALA A 236 -10.21 9.94 10.94
CA ALA A 236 -10.41 9.13 12.13
C ALA A 236 -9.07 8.71 12.74
N LEU A 237 -8.13 8.20 11.92
CA LEU A 237 -6.79 7.81 12.35
C LEU A 237 -6.00 8.99 12.91
N GLU A 238 -6.05 10.17 12.27
CA GLU A 238 -5.45 11.41 12.78
C GLU A 238 -6.06 11.80 14.14
N SER A 239 -7.37 11.72 14.30
CA SER A 239 -8.07 12.05 15.56
C SER A 239 -7.71 11.11 16.73
N MET A 240 -7.13 9.94 16.44
CA MET A 240 -6.64 8.97 17.42
C MET A 240 -5.16 9.18 17.78
N GLN A 241 -4.46 10.14 17.17
CA GLN A 241 -3.07 10.51 17.45
C GLN A 241 -2.93 11.80 18.27
N ASP A 242 -4.05 12.42 18.66
CA ASP A 242 -4.11 13.68 19.39
C ASP A 242 -3.50 13.53 20.82
N GLU A 243 -3.07 14.64 21.46
CA GLU A 243 -2.53 14.71 22.83
C GLU A 243 -3.57 14.46 23.95
N ARG A 244 -4.66 13.78 23.65
CA ARG A 244 -5.74 13.47 24.59
C ARG A 244 -5.47 12.23 25.41
N PRO A 245 -6.18 12.05 26.54
CA PRO A 245 -6.13 10.81 27.28
C PRO A 245 -6.45 9.61 26.39
N LEU A 246 -5.68 8.53 26.53
CA LEU A 246 -5.81 7.34 25.69
C LEU A 246 -7.22 6.73 25.73
N GLU A 247 -7.92 6.86 26.83
CA GLU A 247 -9.33 6.44 26.98
C GLU A 247 -10.26 7.16 25.99
N GLU A 248 -10.06 8.48 25.80
CA GLU A 248 -10.84 9.26 24.83
C GLU A 248 -10.48 8.87 23.38
N LEU A 249 -9.20 8.62 23.09
CA LEU A 249 -8.76 8.18 21.76
C LEU A 249 -9.37 6.82 21.41
N VAL A 250 -9.37 5.88 22.35
CA VAL A 250 -10.03 4.57 22.19
C VAL A 250 -11.54 4.73 21.96
N ALA A 251 -12.19 5.62 22.71
CA ALA A 251 -13.63 5.86 22.53
C ALA A 251 -13.96 6.40 21.13
N ARG A 252 -13.12 7.31 20.59
CA ARG A 252 -13.29 7.83 19.23
C ARG A 252 -13.10 6.75 18.17
N GLY A 253 -12.01 5.97 18.28
CA GLY A 253 -11.76 4.88 17.36
C GLY A 253 -12.85 3.81 17.41
N THR A 254 -13.34 3.48 18.61
CA THR A 254 -14.48 2.57 18.80
C THR A 254 -15.75 3.09 18.12
N ALA A 255 -16.05 4.38 18.26
CA ALA A 255 -17.21 5.00 17.63
C ALA A 255 -17.08 4.98 16.10
N PHE A 256 -15.89 5.31 15.59
CA PHE A 256 -15.64 5.26 14.15
C PHE A 256 -15.76 3.84 13.59
N LEU A 257 -15.16 2.84 14.24
CA LEU A 257 -15.24 1.45 13.78
C LEU A 257 -16.67 0.91 13.81
N LYS A 258 -17.49 1.31 14.79
CA LYS A 258 -18.93 0.98 14.80
C LYS A 258 -19.66 1.62 13.62
N ASN A 259 -19.42 2.88 13.33
CA ASN A 259 -20.02 3.55 12.19
C ASN A 259 -19.60 2.89 10.87
N LEU A 260 -18.33 2.45 10.77
CA LEU A 260 -17.83 1.73 9.61
C LEU A 260 -18.53 0.37 9.42
N LEU A 261 -18.82 -0.36 10.50
CA LEU A 261 -19.60 -1.60 10.46
C LEU A 261 -21.08 -1.40 10.11
N ASP A 262 -21.62 -0.23 10.39
CA ASP A 262 -23.02 0.13 10.07
C ASP A 262 -23.21 0.57 8.60
N ILE A 263 -22.11 0.74 7.83
CA ILE A 263 -22.21 1.06 6.40
C ILE A 263 -22.90 -0.09 5.67
N SER A 264 -23.88 0.25 4.82
CA SER A 264 -24.49 -0.78 3.97
C SER A 264 -23.51 -1.24 2.90
N GLN A 265 -23.60 -2.50 2.50
CA GLN A 265 -22.77 -3.05 1.41
C GLN A 265 -22.87 -2.20 0.13
N LYS A 266 -24.05 -1.68 -0.17
CA LYS A 266 -24.28 -0.81 -1.32
C LYS A 266 -23.52 0.53 -1.21
N ASP A 267 -23.48 1.12 -0.01
CA ASP A 267 -22.78 2.39 0.20
C ASP A 267 -21.26 2.14 0.21
N LEU A 268 -20.81 1.02 0.80
CA LEU A 268 -19.42 0.60 0.72
C LEU A 268 -18.96 0.40 -0.73
N ALA A 269 -19.77 -0.26 -1.56
CA ALA A 269 -19.45 -0.49 -2.98
C ALA A 269 -19.23 0.80 -3.78
N ALA A 270 -19.79 1.93 -3.35
CA ALA A 270 -19.58 3.21 -4.02
C ALA A 270 -18.14 3.74 -3.89
N ASP A 271 -17.43 3.35 -2.83
CA ASP A 271 -16.05 3.75 -2.54
C ASP A 271 -15.04 2.59 -2.77
N LEU A 272 -15.50 1.46 -3.37
CA LEU A 272 -14.66 0.33 -3.77
C LEU A 272 -14.48 0.32 -5.29
N TYR A 273 -13.38 0.89 -5.75
CA TYR A 273 -13.02 0.94 -7.18
C TYR A 273 -11.52 1.14 -7.35
N SER A 274 -10.99 0.75 -8.49
CA SER A 274 -9.66 1.16 -8.94
C SER A 274 -9.75 2.38 -9.87
N VAL A 275 -8.70 3.17 -9.89
CA VAL A 275 -8.59 4.37 -10.71
C VAL A 275 -7.17 4.51 -11.25
N GLU A 276 -7.05 5.12 -12.43
CA GLU A 276 -5.74 5.38 -13.06
C GLU A 276 -4.92 6.34 -12.19
N MET A 277 -3.74 5.92 -11.76
CA MET A 277 -2.84 6.69 -10.90
C MET A 277 -1.54 7.00 -11.64
N MET A 278 -1.12 8.26 -11.67
CA MET A 278 0.16 8.67 -12.23
C MET A 278 1.33 8.38 -11.29
N VAL A 279 1.11 8.56 -10.00
CA VAL A 279 2.09 8.33 -8.93
C VAL A 279 1.41 7.62 -7.77
N SER A 280 2.17 6.84 -7.02
CA SER A 280 1.66 6.27 -5.78
C SER A 280 1.39 7.35 -4.75
N MET A 281 0.30 7.19 -3.98
CA MET A 281 0.03 8.05 -2.81
C MET A 281 0.68 7.51 -1.55
N LYS A 282 1.19 6.28 -1.57
CA LYS A 282 1.98 5.70 -0.48
C LYS A 282 3.39 6.28 -0.46
N ILE A 283 3.97 6.40 0.72
CA ILE A 283 5.33 6.91 0.92
C ILE A 283 6.32 5.84 0.46
N HIS A 284 7.23 6.19 -0.44
CA HIS A 284 8.32 5.28 -0.78
C HIS A 284 9.25 5.12 0.43
N THR A 285 9.48 3.88 0.84
CA THR A 285 10.24 3.58 2.07
C THR A 285 11.19 2.41 1.81
N THR A 286 12.45 2.62 2.08
CA THR A 286 13.51 1.62 1.96
C THR A 286 13.53 0.69 3.17
N LEU A 287 14.21 -0.46 3.05
CA LEU A 287 14.43 -1.35 4.19
C LEU A 287 15.15 -0.63 5.34
N GLN A 288 16.15 0.21 5.03
CA GLN A 288 16.90 0.95 6.05
C GLN A 288 15.98 1.91 6.82
N GLU A 289 15.11 2.65 6.14
CA GLU A 289 14.15 3.55 6.79
C GLU A 289 13.16 2.77 7.66
N VAL A 290 12.71 1.59 7.22
CA VAL A 290 11.85 0.72 8.05
C VAL A 290 12.61 0.22 9.29
N GLN A 291 13.89 -0.13 9.16
CA GLN A 291 14.71 -0.54 10.31
C GLN A 291 14.88 0.61 11.31
N GLU A 292 15.15 1.83 10.83
CA GLU A 292 15.25 3.02 11.68
C GLU A 292 13.92 3.31 12.41
N ASP A 293 12.79 3.25 11.72
CA ASP A 293 11.46 3.47 12.30
C ASP A 293 11.04 2.35 13.28
N PHE A 294 11.54 1.14 13.08
CA PHE A 294 11.18 -0.03 13.90
C PHE A 294 12.14 -0.30 15.06
N GLU A 295 13.20 0.50 15.27
CA GLU A 295 14.18 0.28 16.33
C GLU A 295 13.51 0.23 17.71
N ASP A 296 12.79 1.28 18.10
CA ASP A 296 12.07 1.35 19.38
C ASP A 296 10.96 0.29 19.49
N LEU A 297 10.31 -0.03 18.37
CA LEU A 297 9.31 -1.09 18.33
C LEU A 297 9.93 -2.45 18.64
N HIS A 298 11.04 -2.79 17.98
CA HIS A 298 11.76 -4.05 18.13
C HIS A 298 12.27 -4.25 19.57
N GLU A 299 12.86 -3.20 20.18
CA GLU A 299 13.28 -3.24 21.59
C GLU A 299 12.09 -3.53 22.52
N GLY A 300 10.98 -2.79 22.34
CA GLY A 300 9.78 -2.98 23.15
C GLY A 300 9.11 -4.35 22.96
N ILE A 301 9.14 -4.91 21.75
CA ILE A 301 8.65 -6.27 21.46
C ILE A 301 9.56 -7.33 22.10
N THR A 302 10.86 -7.15 22.04
CA THR A 302 11.82 -8.05 22.66
C THR A 302 11.63 -8.11 24.18
N GLN A 303 11.42 -6.96 24.82
CA GLN A 303 11.10 -6.91 26.25
C GLN A 303 9.74 -7.59 26.56
N ALA A 304 8.70 -7.31 25.79
CA ALA A 304 7.38 -7.93 26.00
C ALA A 304 7.41 -9.46 25.85
N MET A 305 8.22 -9.99 24.95
CA MET A 305 8.44 -11.45 24.81
C MET A 305 9.10 -12.03 26.07
N GLN A 306 10.11 -11.36 26.65
CA GLN A 306 10.75 -11.78 27.92
C GLN A 306 9.76 -11.77 29.09
N GLU A 307 8.88 -10.78 29.14
CA GLU A 307 7.82 -10.63 30.14
C GLU A 307 6.61 -11.56 29.88
N ARG A 308 6.58 -12.26 28.73
CA ARG A 308 5.49 -13.12 28.27
C ARG A 308 4.18 -12.35 28.07
N ASP A 309 4.25 -11.06 27.76
CA ASP A 309 3.09 -10.26 27.36
C ASP A 309 2.83 -10.40 25.85
N TYR A 310 2.35 -11.59 25.47
CA TYR A 310 2.07 -11.93 24.08
C TYR A 310 0.97 -11.05 23.47
N ASP A 311 0.03 -10.56 24.29
CA ASP A 311 -0.97 -9.60 23.84
C ASP A 311 -0.32 -8.30 23.33
N GLN A 312 0.70 -7.81 24.03
CA GLN A 312 1.45 -6.62 23.60
C GLN A 312 2.17 -6.87 22.28
N VAL A 313 2.87 -8.00 22.19
CA VAL A 313 3.61 -8.36 20.96
C VAL A 313 2.67 -8.41 19.75
N VAL A 314 1.61 -9.20 19.85
CA VAL A 314 0.68 -9.40 18.73
C VAL A 314 -0.03 -8.10 18.36
N THR A 315 -0.58 -7.36 19.31
CA THR A 315 -1.35 -6.15 18.95
C THR A 315 -0.47 -5.04 18.41
N ARG A 316 0.76 -4.88 18.89
CA ARG A 316 1.69 -3.86 18.37
C ARG A 316 2.20 -4.21 16.99
N LEU A 317 2.65 -5.46 16.75
CA LEU A 317 3.16 -5.88 15.44
C LEU A 317 2.05 -5.93 14.40
N TYR A 318 0.87 -6.44 14.76
CA TYR A 318 -0.30 -6.39 13.90
C TYR A 318 -0.61 -4.96 13.44
N TYR A 319 -0.67 -4.00 14.36
CA TYR A 319 -0.89 -2.60 14.05
C TYR A 319 0.23 -2.04 13.15
N SER A 320 1.50 -2.21 13.55
CA SER A 320 2.63 -1.60 12.84
C SER A 320 2.81 -2.18 11.43
N PHE A 321 2.61 -3.48 11.26
CA PHE A 321 2.71 -4.12 9.95
C PHE A 321 1.59 -3.69 9.00
N TYR A 322 0.33 -3.67 9.45
CA TYR A 322 -0.75 -3.17 8.60
C TYR A 322 -0.66 -1.67 8.33
N GLN A 323 -0.16 -0.87 9.26
CA GLN A 323 0.12 0.54 9.03
C GLN A 323 1.18 0.71 7.94
N LEU A 324 2.29 -0.01 8.04
CA LEU A 324 3.36 0.03 7.05
C LEU A 324 2.84 -0.37 5.66
N LEU A 325 2.09 -1.47 5.55
CA LEU A 325 1.49 -1.93 4.29
C LEU A 325 0.46 -0.94 3.71
N ALA A 326 -0.28 -0.22 4.56
CA ALA A 326 -1.30 0.72 4.11
C ALA A 326 -0.71 2.08 3.67
N GLU A 327 0.29 2.59 4.38
CA GLU A 327 0.82 3.94 4.19
C GLU A 327 2.08 3.99 3.31
N ASN A 328 2.81 2.85 3.15
CA ASN A 328 4.13 2.84 2.52
C ASN A 328 4.22 1.89 1.32
N ASN A 329 5.00 2.30 0.32
CA ASN A 329 5.52 1.42 -0.71
C ASN A 329 6.89 0.92 -0.25
N ILE A 330 6.94 -0.33 0.15
CA ILE A 330 8.13 -1.01 0.65
C ILE A 330 8.66 -2.01 -0.39
N PRO A 331 9.93 -2.45 -0.29
CA PRO A 331 10.47 -3.48 -1.16
C PRO A 331 9.62 -4.76 -1.15
N LEU A 332 9.42 -5.38 -2.31
CA LEU A 332 8.55 -6.56 -2.47
C LEU A 332 8.91 -7.72 -1.52
N LEU A 333 10.20 -7.98 -1.31
CA LEU A 333 10.63 -9.04 -0.38
C LEU A 333 10.24 -8.74 1.06
N LEU A 334 10.32 -7.47 1.46
CA LEU A 334 9.88 -7.03 2.77
C LEU A 334 8.35 -7.12 2.92
N GLU A 335 7.60 -6.73 1.89
CA GLU A 335 6.15 -6.89 1.85
C GLU A 335 5.76 -8.36 1.98
N PHE A 336 6.38 -9.24 1.19
CA PHE A 336 6.15 -10.68 1.24
C PHE A 336 6.43 -11.27 2.63
N LEU A 337 7.56 -10.90 3.27
CA LEU A 337 7.91 -11.35 4.62
C LEU A 337 6.81 -10.95 5.62
N ILE A 338 6.37 -9.69 5.60
CA ILE A 338 5.34 -9.16 6.50
C ILE A 338 4.00 -9.86 6.27
N VAL A 339 3.55 -9.95 5.00
CA VAL A 339 2.28 -10.58 4.64
C VAL A 339 2.28 -12.06 5.03
N SER A 340 3.38 -12.79 4.76
CA SER A 340 3.52 -14.19 5.16
C SER A 340 3.44 -14.36 6.69
N ALA A 341 4.07 -13.46 7.46
CA ALA A 341 3.98 -13.51 8.93
C ALA A 341 2.56 -13.23 9.44
N LEU A 342 1.86 -12.25 8.83
CA LEU A 342 0.46 -11.95 9.16
C LEU A 342 -0.47 -13.13 8.84
N GLN A 343 -0.28 -13.81 7.70
CA GLN A 343 -1.03 -15.01 7.33
C GLN A 343 -0.77 -16.17 8.30
N LYS A 344 0.50 -16.50 8.54
CA LYS A 344 0.88 -17.61 9.43
C LYS A 344 0.47 -17.40 10.89
N SER A 345 0.39 -16.15 11.35
CA SER A 345 -0.01 -15.81 12.71
C SER A 345 -1.53 -15.68 12.90
N ALA A 346 -2.31 -15.68 11.81
CA ALA A 346 -3.76 -15.51 11.85
C ALA A 346 -4.45 -16.66 12.60
N ASP A 347 -5.47 -16.32 13.39
CA ASP A 347 -6.29 -17.27 14.19
C ASP A 347 -5.51 -18.16 15.18
N LYS A 348 -4.21 -17.91 15.35
CA LYS A 348 -3.35 -18.66 16.26
C LYS A 348 -3.51 -18.24 17.72
N PRO A 349 -3.19 -19.13 18.70
CA PRO A 349 -3.04 -18.74 20.10
C PRO A 349 -2.03 -17.58 20.22
N MET A 350 -2.29 -16.62 21.13
CA MET A 350 -1.49 -15.39 21.24
C MET A 350 0.02 -15.65 21.37
N LYS A 351 0.42 -16.75 22.06
CA LYS A 351 1.83 -17.08 22.18
C LYS A 351 2.46 -17.45 20.85
N GLU A 352 1.81 -18.32 20.09
CA GLU A 352 2.27 -18.79 18.77
C GLU A 352 2.29 -17.64 17.77
N ALA A 353 1.22 -16.84 17.70
CA ALA A 353 1.18 -15.65 16.89
C ALA A 353 2.30 -14.64 17.22
N ALA A 354 2.59 -14.45 18.52
CA ALA A 354 3.68 -13.59 18.97
C ALA A 354 5.06 -14.09 18.53
N GLU A 355 5.29 -15.40 18.56
CA GLU A 355 6.56 -16.02 18.13
C GLU A 355 6.76 -15.80 16.62
N ILE A 356 5.72 -16.04 15.78
CA ILE A 356 5.77 -15.84 14.34
C ILE A 356 6.02 -14.37 13.97
N LEU A 357 5.26 -13.45 14.56
CA LEU A 357 5.41 -12.02 14.27
C LEU A 357 6.76 -11.47 14.77
N LYS A 358 7.24 -11.98 15.92
CA LYS A 358 8.58 -11.61 16.44
C LYS A 358 9.70 -12.06 15.50
N GLU A 359 9.62 -13.27 14.96
CA GLU A 359 10.60 -13.76 13.97
C GLU A 359 10.64 -12.86 12.73
N ALA A 360 9.49 -12.38 12.27
CA ALA A 360 9.44 -11.48 11.11
C ALA A 360 10.13 -10.14 11.39
N ILE A 361 9.84 -9.49 12.53
CA ILE A 361 10.53 -8.22 12.86
C ILE A 361 12.02 -8.43 13.10
N ASP A 362 12.45 -9.57 13.66
CA ASP A 362 13.88 -9.89 13.81
C ASP A 362 14.57 -9.97 12.45
N LYS A 363 13.99 -10.68 11.48
CA LYS A 363 14.51 -10.76 10.11
C LYS A 363 14.59 -9.39 9.44
N ILE A 364 13.59 -8.53 9.65
CA ILE A 364 13.61 -7.14 9.16
C ILE A 364 14.82 -6.40 9.73
N MET A 365 14.99 -6.44 11.07
CA MET A 365 16.07 -5.71 11.74
C MET A 365 17.45 -6.25 11.41
N GLU A 366 17.58 -7.54 11.15
CA GLU A 366 18.83 -8.21 10.70
C GLU A 366 19.11 -7.98 9.21
N GLY A 367 18.13 -7.49 8.43
CA GLY A 367 18.24 -7.36 6.98
C GLY A 367 18.10 -8.68 6.24
N ASP A 368 17.68 -9.74 6.92
CA ASP A 368 17.45 -11.07 6.34
C ASP A 368 16.02 -11.17 5.81
N ILE A 369 15.77 -10.51 4.67
CA ILE A 369 14.49 -10.50 3.98
C ILE A 369 14.42 -11.49 2.81
N ASN A 370 15.32 -12.45 2.75
CA ASN A 370 15.33 -13.48 1.71
C ASN A 370 14.10 -14.38 1.84
N ILE A 371 13.55 -14.79 0.69
CA ILE A 371 12.54 -15.85 0.64
C ILE A 371 13.23 -17.14 1.14
N PRO A 372 12.70 -17.84 2.15
CA PRO A 372 13.25 -19.15 2.50
C PRO A 372 13.20 -20.04 1.25
N ASP A 373 14.33 -20.63 0.87
CA ASP A 373 14.31 -21.76 -0.03
C ASP A 373 13.39 -22.81 0.59
N ASP A 374 12.43 -23.28 -0.18
CA ASP A 374 11.58 -24.41 0.19
C ASP A 374 12.53 -25.62 0.31
N ASP A 375 13.03 -25.85 1.53
CA ASP A 375 13.86 -26.99 1.83
C ASP A 375 13.02 -28.23 1.53
N THR A 376 13.16 -28.73 0.32
CA THR A 376 12.83 -30.12 0.02
C THR A 376 13.74 -30.97 0.90
N GLU A 377 13.25 -31.35 2.08
CA GLU A 377 13.85 -32.41 2.87
C GLU A 377 13.82 -33.66 2.02
N ASP A 378 14.98 -33.98 1.44
CA ASP A 378 15.26 -35.34 0.99
C ASP A 378 15.31 -36.23 2.23
N ASP A 379 14.16 -36.79 2.57
CA ASP A 379 14.01 -37.75 3.65
C ASP A 379 14.43 -39.14 3.15
N ASP A 380 15.77 -39.38 3.19
CA ASP A 380 16.34 -40.73 3.18
C ASP A 380 16.35 -41.25 4.63
N THR A 381 15.27 -41.86 5.09
CA THR A 381 15.30 -42.69 6.28
C THR A 381 14.64 -44.03 6.02
N GLU A 382 15.50 -45.02 6.23
CA GLU A 382 15.26 -46.47 6.22
C GLU A 382 14.16 -46.86 7.23
N ASP A 383 13.43 -47.90 6.83
CA ASP A 383 12.44 -48.68 7.58
C ASP A 383 12.86 -49.01 9.02
N ASP A 384 11.94 -48.80 9.96
CA ASP A 384 11.79 -49.74 11.10
C ASP A 384 10.33 -49.83 11.58
N ASP A 385 9.82 -51.05 11.52
CA ASP A 385 8.51 -51.47 11.92
C ASP A 385 8.31 -51.38 13.43
N THR A 386 7.18 -50.75 13.89
CA THR A 386 6.44 -51.22 15.06
C THR A 386 4.99 -50.73 15.02
N GLU A 387 4.09 -51.74 15.07
CA GLU A 387 2.66 -51.64 15.28
C GLU A 387 2.35 -51.10 16.70
N ASP A 388 1.34 -50.24 16.89
CA ASP A 388 0.10 -50.48 17.67
C ASP A 388 -0.63 -49.20 18.09
N ASP A 389 -1.95 -49.31 17.91
CA ASP A 389 -3.12 -48.78 18.64
C ASP A 389 -3.59 -47.33 18.53
N ASP A 390 -4.73 -47.26 17.91
CA ASP A 390 -5.96 -46.43 18.05
C ASP A 390 -5.97 -45.27 19.07
N ASP A 391 -6.07 -44.04 18.57
CA ASP A 391 -7.07 -43.12 19.09
C ASP A 391 -7.51 -42.09 18.01
N VAL A 392 -8.81 -42.12 17.66
CA VAL A 392 -9.43 -41.25 16.67
C VAL A 392 -9.86 -39.96 17.36
N THR A 393 -9.24 -38.81 17.02
CA THR A 393 -9.79 -37.49 17.34
C THR A 393 -9.47 -36.47 16.23
N ASP A 394 -10.53 -35.94 15.65
CA ASP A 394 -10.75 -34.58 15.04
C ASP A 394 -9.58 -33.83 14.38
N GLU A 395 -8.70 -34.49 13.61
CA GLU A 395 -7.65 -33.83 12.81
C GLU A 395 -7.98 -33.72 11.30
N ASP A 396 -9.07 -34.33 10.85
CA ASP A 396 -9.37 -34.48 9.42
C ASP A 396 -9.87 -33.19 8.72
N GLU A 397 -10.42 -32.21 9.46
CA GLU A 397 -10.91 -30.95 8.84
C GLU A 397 -9.78 -29.95 8.59
N ASP A 398 -8.71 -29.96 9.39
CA ASP A 398 -7.56 -29.06 9.22
C ASP A 398 -6.62 -29.55 8.10
N GLU A 399 -6.50 -30.85 7.88
CA GLU A 399 -5.74 -31.41 6.76
C GLU A 399 -6.40 -31.13 5.40
N GLU A 400 -7.74 -31.13 5.32
CA GLU A 400 -8.44 -30.82 4.07
C GLU A 400 -8.31 -29.35 3.67
N ALA A 401 -8.30 -28.43 4.64
CA ALA A 401 -8.05 -27.00 4.41
C ALA A 401 -6.59 -26.71 4.01
N LEU A 402 -5.63 -27.41 4.62
CA LEU A 402 -4.21 -27.31 4.28
C LEU A 402 -3.92 -27.93 2.90
N ALA A 403 -4.55 -29.08 2.60
CA ALA A 403 -4.47 -29.73 1.30
C ALA A 403 -5.11 -28.88 0.18
N ALA A 404 -6.20 -28.16 0.46
CA ALA A 404 -6.82 -27.25 -0.50
C ALA A 404 -5.95 -25.99 -0.73
N ALA A 405 -5.33 -25.45 0.31
CA ALA A 405 -4.36 -24.35 0.18
C ALA A 405 -3.11 -24.80 -0.60
N HIS A 406 -2.59 -25.98 -0.32
CA HIS A 406 -1.48 -26.59 -1.05
C HIS A 406 -1.84 -26.91 -2.51
N ALA A 407 -3.05 -27.38 -2.78
CA ALA A 407 -3.54 -27.63 -4.14
C ALA A 407 -3.65 -26.33 -4.96
N ASN A 408 -4.07 -25.22 -4.35
CA ASN A 408 -4.13 -23.91 -5.00
C ASN A 408 -2.74 -23.36 -5.32
N VAL A 409 -1.76 -23.55 -4.44
CA VAL A 409 -0.35 -23.18 -4.69
C VAL A 409 0.25 -24.05 -5.77
N VAL A 410 0.02 -25.36 -5.75
CA VAL A 410 0.48 -26.30 -6.78
C VAL A 410 -0.18 -26.02 -8.13
N GLU A 411 -1.47 -25.67 -8.15
CA GLU A 411 -2.18 -25.29 -9.38
C GLU A 411 -1.67 -23.96 -9.95
N ALA A 412 -1.41 -22.98 -9.10
CA ALA A 412 -0.75 -21.73 -9.49
C ALA A 412 0.68 -22.00 -10.03
N HIS A 413 1.45 -22.86 -9.37
CA HIS A 413 2.78 -23.27 -9.81
C HIS A 413 2.75 -24.06 -11.13
N GLN A 414 1.75 -24.93 -11.32
CA GLN A 414 1.54 -25.66 -12.57
C GLN A 414 1.09 -24.75 -13.72
N ARG A 415 0.28 -23.73 -13.45
CA ARG A 415 -0.06 -22.69 -14.44
C ARG A 415 1.15 -21.85 -14.81
N LEU A 416 2.00 -21.51 -13.83
CA LEU A 416 3.29 -20.83 -14.06
C LEU A 416 4.24 -21.65 -14.94
N SER A 417 4.40 -22.95 -14.63
CA SER A 417 5.29 -23.83 -15.38
C SER A 417 4.80 -24.14 -16.80
N GLN A 418 3.51 -23.95 -17.08
CA GLN A 418 2.94 -24.06 -18.43
C GLN A 418 3.13 -22.78 -19.25
N ALA A 419 3.32 -21.63 -18.61
CA ALA A 419 3.44 -20.35 -19.28
C ALA A 419 4.90 -19.95 -19.60
N MET A 420 5.84 -20.42 -18.78
CA MET A 420 7.29 -20.28 -19.05
C MET A 420 7.94 -21.65 -18.99
N SER A 421 8.98 -21.87 -19.83
CA SER A 421 9.76 -23.11 -19.69
C SER A 421 10.49 -23.11 -18.33
N THR A 422 10.50 -24.24 -17.66
CA THR A 422 11.23 -24.42 -16.38
C THR A 422 12.69 -23.98 -16.48
N ASP A 423 13.30 -24.17 -17.66
CA ASP A 423 14.69 -23.77 -17.93
C ASP A 423 14.88 -22.24 -17.94
N GLU A 424 13.87 -21.45 -18.34
CA GLU A 424 13.94 -19.99 -18.31
C GLU A 424 13.80 -19.43 -16.89
N ILE A 425 12.92 -20.03 -16.08
CA ILE A 425 12.75 -19.65 -14.67
C ILE A 425 14.05 -19.93 -13.90
N VAL A 426 14.60 -21.13 -14.05
CA VAL A 426 15.88 -21.55 -13.41
C VAL A 426 17.04 -20.68 -13.88
N ALA A 427 17.07 -20.28 -15.15
CA ALA A 427 18.11 -19.40 -15.67
C ALA A 427 18.02 -17.99 -15.07
N MET A 428 16.82 -17.46 -14.90
CA MET A 428 16.60 -16.15 -14.26
C MET A 428 16.91 -16.18 -12.76
N GLN A 429 16.47 -17.20 -12.04
CA GLN A 429 16.83 -17.39 -10.63
C GLN A 429 18.33 -17.45 -10.43
N LYS A 430 19.04 -18.17 -11.29
CA LYS A 430 20.51 -18.24 -11.23
C LYS A 430 21.18 -16.88 -11.46
N LEU A 431 20.67 -16.08 -12.38
CA LEU A 431 21.17 -14.70 -12.61
C LEU A 431 20.88 -13.79 -11.41
N MET A 432 19.72 -13.95 -10.78
CA MET A 432 19.38 -13.23 -9.55
C MET A 432 20.33 -13.61 -8.40
N ASP A 433 20.63 -14.89 -8.22
CA ASP A 433 21.61 -15.37 -7.24
C ASP A 433 23.03 -14.84 -7.50
N GLU A 434 23.44 -14.77 -8.78
CA GLU A 434 24.74 -14.20 -9.17
C GLU A 434 24.80 -12.70 -8.89
N ALA A 435 23.74 -11.96 -9.15
CA ALA A 435 23.63 -10.53 -8.85
C ALA A 435 23.68 -10.28 -7.33
N LEU A 436 22.95 -11.08 -6.55
CA LEU A 436 22.95 -11.00 -5.08
C LEU A 436 24.33 -11.29 -4.48
N LYS A 437 25.00 -12.36 -4.93
CA LYS A 437 26.37 -12.71 -4.51
C LYS A 437 27.40 -11.66 -4.90
N ALA A 438 27.17 -10.93 -5.98
CA ALA A 438 28.00 -9.81 -6.43
C ALA A 438 27.72 -8.50 -5.68
N GLY A 439 26.68 -8.45 -4.80
CA GLY A 439 26.22 -7.24 -4.13
C GLY A 439 25.55 -6.23 -5.08
N ASN A 440 25.16 -6.68 -6.28
CA ASN A 440 24.48 -5.84 -7.28
C ASN A 440 22.97 -5.89 -7.09
N VAL A 441 22.48 -5.11 -6.11
CA VAL A 441 21.08 -5.04 -5.74
C VAL A 441 20.20 -4.53 -6.89
N ALA A 442 20.69 -3.58 -7.70
CA ALA A 442 19.98 -3.04 -8.85
C ALA A 442 19.70 -4.12 -9.90
N GLU A 443 20.70 -4.93 -10.26
CA GLU A 443 20.52 -6.01 -11.23
C GLU A 443 19.61 -7.12 -10.69
N TYR A 444 19.69 -7.41 -9.39
CA TYR A 444 18.77 -8.35 -8.74
C TYR A 444 17.32 -7.86 -8.86
N MET A 445 17.05 -6.59 -8.54
CA MET A 445 15.72 -5.99 -8.61
C MET A 445 15.18 -5.95 -10.06
N ARG A 446 16.04 -5.64 -11.03
CA ARG A 446 15.68 -5.67 -12.46
C ARG A 446 15.22 -7.07 -12.88
N LEU A 447 15.98 -8.10 -12.51
CA LEU A 447 15.66 -9.47 -12.85
C LEU A 447 14.40 -9.97 -12.14
N ALA A 448 14.17 -9.57 -10.89
CA ALA A 448 12.96 -9.88 -10.14
C ALA A 448 11.73 -9.24 -10.78
N THR A 449 11.83 -7.98 -11.17
CA THR A 449 10.77 -7.26 -11.88
C THR A 449 10.49 -7.89 -13.26
N GLU A 450 11.53 -8.24 -14.01
CA GLU A 450 11.39 -8.91 -15.31
C GLU A 450 10.73 -10.28 -15.17
N LEU A 451 11.06 -11.05 -14.14
CA LEU A 451 10.40 -12.32 -13.84
C LEU A 451 8.91 -12.11 -13.53
N GLN A 452 8.59 -11.13 -12.71
CA GLN A 452 7.23 -10.77 -12.35
C GLN A 452 6.40 -10.30 -13.57
N MET A 453 6.96 -9.43 -14.42
CA MET A 453 6.32 -8.95 -15.64
C MET A 453 6.05 -10.10 -16.63
N ARG A 454 6.98 -11.03 -16.77
CA ARG A 454 6.79 -12.23 -17.61
C ARG A 454 5.71 -13.15 -17.04
N MET A 455 5.62 -13.26 -15.70
CA MET A 455 4.55 -13.99 -15.01
C MET A 455 3.18 -13.36 -15.25
N ILE A 456 3.05 -12.05 -15.12
CA ILE A 456 1.80 -11.30 -15.36
C ILE A 456 1.36 -11.44 -16.82
N ASN A 457 2.28 -11.26 -17.77
CA ASN A 457 1.98 -11.38 -19.21
C ASN A 457 1.58 -12.80 -19.63
N SER A 458 2.04 -13.82 -18.91
CA SER A 458 1.66 -15.21 -19.17
C SER A 458 0.30 -15.61 -18.61
N LEU A 459 -0.21 -14.86 -17.62
CA LEU A 459 -1.56 -15.05 -17.06
C LEU A 459 -2.65 -14.30 -17.83
N GLY A 460 -2.27 -13.31 -18.65
CA GLY A 460 -3.18 -12.51 -19.48
C GLY A 460 -3.37 -12.98 -20.93
N SER A 461 -2.73 -14.08 -21.34
CA SER A 461 -2.87 -14.73 -22.63
C SER A 461 -3.59 -16.09 -22.49
#